data_f8ec8c574516333b150a14bcebe55dd1
#
_entry.id   f8ec8c574516333b150a14bcebe55dd1
#
_cell.length_a   1.000
_cell.length_b   1.000
_cell.length_c   1.000
_cell.angle_alpha   90.00
_cell.angle_beta   90.00
_cell.angle_gamma   90.00
#
_symmetry.space_group_name_H-M   'P 1'
#
loop_
_entity.id
_entity.type
_entity.pdbx_description
1 polymer ?
#
loop_
_entity_poly.entity_id
_entity_poly.type
_entity_poly.pdbx_seq_one_letter_code
_entity_poly.pdbx_strand_id
1 'polypeptide(L)'
;LKENIDIKIKTNELNQVKNYEKVGVLGTLPSLKINGSISENEGTSSLEFATDDFPTIKDAESESKNINGNVEFSYNLFNGLGSIYTFQKLKKQSNLKSTELLLQMEQVLIRTAKQYYDIAYLQEQNKILLELLNVSEERYKRIKVQNEFGNASKLDLLSAEIDLNKDSVNVINSKYELDIAKDQLKLILNTELNDDFIVDNQVQINTNLNYNELDKQIADNNNNIIFQQYLIEIAKKDKKINSVSILPKVNFSAQYGYNNTESNTSLILDQKSLGLTGFINFSWDIFDGLARRKVTQNMQIQVESNILELTAIKQKIQKEFNSTFQQYSNSINLIEIEKRNQATSEKFFERAKEQFYQGQLSRNDFRLAQVDLSMSKNKLNQRMYSAKIAELNLYRLSGKILDQTK
;
A
#
# COMPACT_ATOMS: atom_id res chain seq x y z
N LEU A 1 -12.61 -2.81 -5.39
CA LEU A 1 -11.76 -1.92 -4.58
C LEU A 1 -12.29 -1.74 -3.16
N LYS A 2 -13.62 -1.51 -2.96
CA LYS A 2 -14.21 -1.20 -1.64
C LYS A 2 -14.04 -2.31 -0.60
N GLU A 3 -14.02 -3.57 -1.02
CA GLU A 3 -13.93 -4.73 -0.12
C GLU A 3 -12.49 -5.17 0.14
N ASN A 4 -11.52 -4.71 -0.63
CA ASN A 4 -10.12 -5.09 -0.47
C ASN A 4 -9.57 -4.66 0.89
N ILE A 5 -8.92 -5.60 1.61
CA ILE A 5 -8.42 -5.41 2.97
C ILE A 5 -7.31 -4.34 3.02
N ASP A 6 -6.38 -4.35 2.05
CA ASP A 6 -5.27 -3.40 2.01
C ASP A 6 -5.78 -1.96 1.90
N ILE A 7 -6.84 -1.73 1.09
CA ILE A 7 -7.48 -0.42 0.92
C ILE A 7 -8.20 -0.01 2.22
N LYS A 8 -8.90 -0.94 2.89
CA LYS A 8 -9.55 -0.67 4.18
C LYS A 8 -8.53 -0.26 5.25
N ILE A 9 -7.38 -0.94 5.31
CA ILE A 9 -6.28 -0.59 6.23
C ILE A 9 -5.79 0.84 5.95
N LYS A 10 -5.49 1.18 4.68
CA LYS A 10 -5.03 2.53 4.31
C LYS A 10 -6.09 3.61 4.55
N THR A 11 -7.36 3.29 4.40
CA THR A 11 -8.47 4.18 4.74
C THR A 11 -8.50 4.46 6.25
N ASN A 12 -8.29 3.45 7.09
CA ASN A 12 -8.22 3.62 8.54
C ASN A 12 -7.00 4.47 8.95
N GLU A 13 -5.82 4.24 8.34
CA GLU A 13 -4.62 5.08 8.57
C GLU A 13 -4.90 6.56 8.22
N LEU A 14 -5.58 6.83 7.11
CA LEU A 14 -5.99 8.17 6.73
C LEU A 14 -6.94 8.79 7.77
N ASN A 15 -7.92 8.02 8.24
CA ASN A 15 -8.88 8.50 9.25
C ASN A 15 -8.19 8.80 10.59
N GLN A 16 -7.20 8.00 11.00
CA GLN A 16 -6.38 8.28 12.17
C GLN A 16 -5.67 9.63 12.06
N VAL A 17 -5.01 9.90 10.92
CA VAL A 17 -4.30 11.17 10.71
C VAL A 17 -5.27 12.35 10.64
N LYS A 18 -6.44 12.19 10.02
CA LYS A 18 -7.51 13.20 10.04
C LYS A 18 -8.02 13.53 11.45
N ASN A 19 -8.02 12.55 12.35
CA ASN A 19 -8.37 12.82 13.75
C ASN A 19 -7.31 13.67 14.46
N TYR A 20 -6.03 13.54 14.08
CA TYR A 20 -4.95 14.39 14.60
C TYR A 20 -4.98 15.84 14.05
N GLU A 21 -5.66 16.10 12.93
CA GLU A 21 -5.88 17.47 12.44
C GLU A 21 -6.83 18.29 13.32
N LYS A 22 -7.58 17.65 14.23
CA LYS A 22 -8.54 18.34 15.08
C LYS A 22 -7.82 19.19 16.13
N VAL A 23 -8.37 20.37 16.38
CA VAL A 23 -7.79 21.42 17.23
C VAL A 23 -7.36 20.94 18.62
N GLY A 24 -8.07 19.95 19.20
CA GLY A 24 -7.79 19.42 20.53
C GLY A 24 -6.44 18.72 20.68
N VAL A 25 -5.89 18.14 19.60
CA VAL A 25 -4.59 17.42 19.64
C VAL A 25 -3.39 18.36 19.67
N LEU A 26 -3.59 19.61 19.24
CA LEU A 26 -2.51 20.61 19.15
C LEU A 26 -2.15 21.28 20.49
N GLY A 27 -2.80 20.88 21.58
CA GLY A 27 -2.65 21.55 22.87
C GLY A 27 -3.11 23.01 22.85
N THR A 28 -3.96 23.38 21.88
CA THR A 28 -4.56 24.72 21.76
C THR A 28 -5.87 24.84 22.54
N LEU A 29 -6.40 23.73 23.05
CA LEU A 29 -7.53 23.71 23.97
C LEU A 29 -7.02 23.55 25.40
N PRO A 30 -7.75 24.08 26.38
CA PRO A 30 -7.43 23.88 27.79
C PRO A 30 -7.52 22.40 28.16
N SER A 31 -6.72 22.00 29.13
CA SER A 31 -6.81 20.69 29.77
C SER A 31 -7.25 20.84 31.22
N LEU A 32 -8.06 19.86 31.66
CA LEU A 32 -8.49 19.75 33.05
C LEU A 32 -7.98 18.39 33.57
N LYS A 33 -7.26 18.41 34.69
CA LYS A 33 -6.73 17.21 35.34
C LYS A 33 -7.18 17.18 36.80
N ILE A 34 -7.40 15.99 37.32
CA ILE A 34 -7.57 15.73 38.74
C ILE A 34 -6.33 14.98 39.21
N ASN A 35 -5.66 15.50 40.20
CA ASN A 35 -4.51 14.86 40.80
C ASN A 35 -4.79 14.59 42.26
N GLY A 36 -4.34 13.47 42.80
CA GLY A 36 -4.37 13.11 44.19
C GLY A 36 -3.12 12.39 44.60
N SER A 37 -2.57 12.73 45.77
CA SER A 37 -1.45 12.00 46.33
C SER A 37 -1.56 11.87 47.84
N ILE A 38 -1.09 10.75 48.37
CA ILE A 38 -0.87 10.52 49.78
C ILE A 38 0.59 10.12 49.92
N SER A 39 1.33 10.83 50.77
CA SER A 39 2.70 10.48 51.10
C SER A 39 2.90 10.43 52.58
N GLU A 40 3.63 9.45 53.03
CA GLU A 40 4.03 9.26 54.42
C GLU A 40 5.56 9.15 54.44
N ASN A 41 6.19 9.99 55.24
CA ASN A 41 7.67 10.01 55.32
C ASN A 41 8.01 9.80 56.80
N GLU A 42 8.87 8.81 57.06
CA GLU A 42 9.44 8.50 58.34
C GLU A 42 10.95 8.74 58.28
N GLY A 43 11.54 9.34 59.29
CA GLY A 43 12.95 9.61 59.34
C GLY A 43 13.37 10.24 60.65
N THR A 44 14.62 10.74 60.72
CA THR A 44 15.10 11.57 61.85
C THR A 44 15.23 12.99 61.38
N SER A 45 14.81 13.95 62.23
CA SER A 45 14.91 15.39 61.97
C SER A 45 15.61 16.12 63.11
N SER A 46 16.52 17.00 62.75
CA SER A 46 17.14 17.92 63.71
C SER A 46 16.70 19.34 63.37
N LEU A 47 16.14 20.06 64.34
CA LEU A 47 15.60 21.40 64.17
C LEU A 47 16.35 22.39 65.06
N GLU A 48 16.89 23.41 64.45
CA GLU A 48 17.52 24.55 65.11
C GLU A 48 16.67 25.78 64.86
N PHE A 49 16.28 26.49 65.92
CA PHE A 49 15.43 27.65 65.84
C PHE A 49 16.26 28.93 65.77
N ALA A 50 15.74 29.94 65.06
CA ALA A 50 16.41 31.22 64.90
C ALA A 50 16.43 32.07 66.17
N THR A 51 15.72 31.68 67.22
CA THR A 51 15.70 32.35 68.52
C THR A 51 16.00 31.35 69.64
N ASP A 52 16.69 31.78 70.69
CA ASP A 52 17.06 30.99 71.85
C ASP A 52 15.87 30.56 72.73
N ASP A 53 14.69 31.06 72.45
CA ASP A 53 13.46 30.76 73.20
C ASP A 53 12.98 29.33 73.05
N PHE A 54 13.49 28.59 72.04
CA PHE A 54 13.13 27.19 71.77
C PHE A 54 14.39 26.33 71.85
N PRO A 55 14.33 25.16 72.54
CA PRO A 55 15.47 24.26 72.59
C PRO A 55 15.70 23.59 71.22
N THR A 56 16.96 23.45 70.83
CA THR A 56 17.36 22.68 69.67
C THR A 56 16.91 21.23 69.81
N ILE A 57 16.18 20.71 68.85
CA ILE A 57 15.77 19.31 68.77
C ILE A 57 16.79 18.57 67.94
N LYS A 58 17.45 17.57 68.46
CA LYS A 58 18.43 16.72 67.73
C LYS A 58 17.89 15.32 67.59
N ASP A 59 18.00 14.77 66.34
CA ASP A 59 17.74 13.38 66.02
C ASP A 59 16.39 12.84 66.51
N ALA A 60 15.34 13.69 66.49
CA ALA A 60 13.98 13.31 66.81
C ALA A 60 13.38 12.44 65.70
N GLU A 61 12.66 11.41 66.06
CA GLU A 61 11.84 10.66 65.08
C GLU A 61 10.83 11.60 64.47
N SER A 62 10.89 11.70 63.12
CA SER A 62 10.07 12.57 62.30
C SER A 62 9.12 11.76 61.46
N GLU A 63 7.86 11.92 61.70
CA GLU A 63 6.77 11.39 60.87
C GLU A 63 6.03 12.56 60.21
N SER A 64 5.85 12.48 58.92
CA SER A 64 5.02 13.44 58.20
C SER A 64 4.10 12.76 57.19
N LYS A 65 2.82 13.14 57.21
CA LYS A 65 1.80 12.65 56.29
C LYS A 65 1.24 13.81 55.51
N ASN A 66 1.31 13.67 54.16
CA ASN A 66 0.73 14.65 53.24
C ASN A 66 -0.40 14.02 52.46
N ILE A 67 -1.55 14.67 52.41
CA ILE A 67 -2.70 14.31 51.59
C ILE A 67 -3.00 15.50 50.70
N ASN A 68 -2.84 15.34 49.38
CA ASN A 68 -3.14 16.34 48.37
C ASN A 68 -4.23 15.88 47.42
N GLY A 69 -5.15 16.74 47.10
CA GLY A 69 -6.13 16.55 46.05
C GLY A 69 -6.41 17.86 45.33
N ASN A 70 -6.20 17.91 44.02
CA ASN A 70 -6.47 19.13 43.27
C ASN A 70 -7.11 18.86 41.90
N VAL A 71 -7.83 19.88 41.44
CA VAL A 71 -8.28 20.00 40.04
C VAL A 71 -7.45 21.11 39.43
N GLU A 72 -6.74 20.74 38.36
CA GLU A 72 -5.81 21.63 37.62
C GLU A 72 -6.39 21.94 36.26
N PHE A 73 -6.52 23.22 35.94
CA PHE A 73 -6.80 23.76 34.62
C PHE A 73 -5.50 24.28 34.03
N SER A 74 -5.14 23.87 32.80
CA SER A 74 -3.95 24.33 32.11
C SER A 74 -4.27 24.75 30.68
N TYR A 75 -3.74 25.90 30.27
CA TYR A 75 -3.94 26.47 28.95
C TYR A 75 -2.70 27.14 28.40
N ASN A 76 -2.27 26.72 27.20
CA ASN A 76 -1.15 27.33 26.48
C ASN A 76 -1.61 28.64 25.82
N LEU A 77 -1.25 29.78 26.41
CA LEU A 77 -1.56 31.09 25.84
C LEU A 77 -0.71 31.42 24.61
N PHE A 78 0.55 31.02 24.64
CA PHE A 78 1.50 31.22 23.54
C PHE A 78 2.59 30.15 23.59
N ASN A 79 2.85 29.45 22.47
CA ASN A 79 3.90 28.42 22.37
C ASN A 79 4.92 28.70 21.26
N GLY A 80 5.27 29.98 21.04
CA GLY A 80 6.23 30.34 20.04
C GLY A 80 5.81 30.05 18.59
N LEU A 81 4.51 30.09 18.27
CA LEU A 81 3.93 29.75 16.94
C LEU A 81 4.07 28.28 16.57
N GLY A 82 4.56 27.41 17.45
CA GLY A 82 4.76 25.98 17.20
C GLY A 82 3.47 25.28 16.81
N SER A 83 2.37 25.56 17.49
CA SER A 83 1.05 24.97 17.19
C SER A 83 0.57 25.28 15.78
N ILE A 84 0.80 26.49 15.26
CA ILE A 84 0.40 26.90 13.91
C ILE A 84 1.12 26.05 12.85
N TYR A 85 2.45 25.93 12.97
CA TYR A 85 3.24 25.14 12.03
C TYR A 85 2.98 23.63 12.17
N THR A 86 2.73 23.17 13.41
CA THR A 86 2.31 21.78 13.67
C THR A 86 0.98 21.47 13.00
N PHE A 87 -0.01 22.38 13.10
CA PHE A 87 -1.27 22.22 12.37
C PHE A 87 -1.08 22.15 10.85
N GLN A 88 -0.25 23.05 10.30
CA GLN A 88 0.06 23.02 8.88
C GLN A 88 0.77 21.72 8.45
N LYS A 89 1.67 21.20 9.31
CA LYS A 89 2.32 19.89 9.11
C LYS A 89 1.29 18.75 9.10
N LEU A 90 0.41 18.68 10.10
CA LEU A 90 -0.63 17.67 10.21
C LEU A 90 -1.53 17.66 8.97
N LYS A 91 -1.91 18.84 8.46
CA LYS A 91 -2.66 18.94 7.19
C LYS A 91 -1.88 18.36 6.00
N LYS A 92 -0.55 18.57 5.92
CA LYS A 92 0.28 17.95 4.88
C LYS A 92 0.43 16.44 5.06
N GLN A 93 0.49 15.97 6.29
CA GLN A 93 0.49 14.53 6.61
C GLN A 93 -0.83 13.85 6.21
N SER A 94 -1.97 14.53 6.39
CA SER A 94 -3.26 14.03 5.93
C SER A 94 -3.31 13.92 4.39
N ASN A 95 -2.82 14.94 3.68
CA ASN A 95 -2.71 14.89 2.23
C ASN A 95 -1.76 13.78 1.75
N LEU A 96 -0.62 13.59 2.45
CA LEU A 96 0.31 12.48 2.20
C LEU A 96 -0.40 11.13 2.34
N LYS A 97 -1.15 10.93 3.43
CA LYS A 97 -1.90 9.67 3.66
C LYS A 97 -3.03 9.47 2.65
N SER A 98 -3.66 10.56 2.20
CA SER A 98 -4.64 10.49 1.11
C SER A 98 -3.99 10.03 -0.19
N THR A 99 -2.81 10.55 -0.53
CA THR A 99 -2.05 10.12 -1.72
C THR A 99 -1.56 8.68 -1.59
N GLU A 100 -1.14 8.25 -0.39
CA GLU A 100 -0.76 6.86 -0.11
C GLU A 100 -1.94 5.89 -0.33
N LEU A 101 -3.16 6.30 0.05
CA LEU A 101 -4.38 5.54 -0.24
C LEU A 101 -4.62 5.43 -1.76
N LEU A 102 -4.45 6.53 -2.52
CA LEU A 102 -4.58 6.49 -3.98
C LEU A 102 -3.55 5.55 -4.62
N LEU A 103 -2.29 5.57 -4.17
CA LEU A 103 -1.24 4.65 -4.61
C LEU A 103 -1.62 3.19 -4.35
N GLN A 104 -2.19 2.89 -3.17
CA GLN A 104 -2.66 1.55 -2.84
C GLN A 104 -3.84 1.13 -3.75
N MET A 105 -4.78 2.04 -4.03
CA MET A 105 -5.89 1.78 -4.94
C MET A 105 -5.40 1.48 -6.37
N GLU A 106 -4.44 2.26 -6.89
CA GLU A 106 -3.81 2.02 -8.18
C GLU A 106 -3.12 0.65 -8.25
N GLN A 107 -2.39 0.30 -7.19
CA GLN A 107 -1.68 -0.98 -7.11
C GLN A 107 -2.65 -2.17 -7.07
N VAL A 108 -3.71 -2.08 -6.25
CA VAL A 108 -4.75 -3.12 -6.19
C VAL A 108 -5.46 -3.24 -7.54
N LEU A 109 -5.78 -2.13 -8.20
CA LEU A 109 -6.43 -2.13 -9.52
C LEU A 109 -5.57 -2.85 -10.57
N ILE A 110 -4.27 -2.52 -10.67
CA ILE A 110 -3.36 -3.19 -11.61
C ILE A 110 -3.23 -4.68 -11.27
N ARG A 111 -3.11 -5.03 -9.99
CA ARG A 111 -3.04 -6.43 -9.54
C ARG A 111 -4.31 -7.20 -9.90
N THR A 112 -5.48 -6.59 -9.68
CA THR A 112 -6.78 -7.18 -10.06
C THR A 112 -6.89 -7.36 -11.58
N ALA A 113 -6.52 -6.34 -12.36
CA ALA A 113 -6.57 -6.40 -13.82
C ALA A 113 -5.62 -7.48 -14.37
N LYS A 114 -4.41 -7.59 -13.84
CA LYS A 114 -3.47 -8.67 -14.21
C LYS A 114 -4.09 -10.03 -13.93
N GLN A 115 -4.60 -10.25 -12.72
CA GLN A 115 -5.19 -11.53 -12.34
C GLN A 115 -6.43 -11.87 -13.17
N TYR A 116 -7.25 -10.87 -13.51
CA TYR A 116 -8.41 -11.03 -14.39
C TYR A 116 -7.99 -11.52 -15.79
N TYR A 117 -6.98 -10.86 -16.39
CA TYR A 117 -6.50 -11.24 -17.71
C TYR A 117 -5.70 -12.55 -17.72
N ASP A 118 -5.03 -12.88 -16.61
CA ASP A 118 -4.40 -14.20 -16.45
C ASP A 118 -5.46 -15.31 -16.42
N ILE A 119 -6.58 -15.10 -15.73
CA ILE A 119 -7.71 -16.07 -15.76
C ILE A 119 -8.29 -16.16 -17.17
N ALA A 120 -8.51 -15.05 -17.86
CA ALA A 120 -9.01 -15.05 -19.23
C ALA A 120 -8.08 -15.83 -20.18
N TYR A 121 -6.77 -15.67 -20.04
CA TYR A 121 -5.77 -16.42 -20.77
C TYR A 121 -5.84 -17.92 -20.47
N LEU A 122 -5.88 -18.31 -19.19
CA LEU A 122 -5.92 -19.72 -18.79
C LEU A 122 -7.26 -20.40 -19.18
N GLN A 123 -8.38 -19.67 -19.16
CA GLN A 123 -9.66 -20.17 -19.66
C GLN A 123 -9.57 -20.52 -21.16
N GLU A 124 -9.03 -19.61 -21.97
CA GLU A 124 -8.89 -19.84 -23.39
C GLU A 124 -7.86 -20.96 -23.70
N GLN A 125 -6.75 -20.98 -22.95
CA GLN A 125 -5.76 -22.06 -23.05
C GLN A 125 -6.38 -23.43 -22.72
N ASN A 126 -7.15 -23.52 -21.64
CA ASN A 126 -7.81 -24.77 -21.25
C ASN A 126 -8.79 -25.24 -22.33
N LYS A 127 -9.55 -24.33 -22.95
CA LYS A 127 -10.43 -24.62 -24.06
C LYS A 127 -9.67 -25.16 -25.27
N ILE A 128 -8.56 -24.55 -25.65
CA ILE A 128 -7.70 -24.99 -26.76
C ILE A 128 -7.14 -26.40 -26.47
N LEU A 129 -6.72 -26.68 -25.24
CA LEU A 129 -6.20 -27.98 -24.84
C LEU A 129 -7.30 -29.07 -24.83
N LEU A 130 -8.54 -28.74 -24.45
CA LEU A 130 -9.68 -29.64 -24.54
C LEU A 130 -10.01 -29.98 -26.01
N GLU A 131 -9.99 -28.98 -26.91
CA GLU A 131 -10.16 -29.24 -28.36
C GLU A 131 -9.06 -30.18 -28.88
N LEU A 132 -7.81 -29.96 -28.46
CA LEU A 132 -6.69 -30.83 -28.84
C LEU A 132 -6.80 -32.25 -28.30
N LEU A 133 -7.23 -32.41 -27.04
CA LEU A 133 -7.48 -33.70 -26.42
C LEU A 133 -8.56 -34.47 -27.17
N ASN A 134 -9.69 -33.85 -27.54
CA ASN A 134 -10.76 -34.48 -28.33
C ASN A 134 -10.23 -35.02 -29.66
N VAL A 135 -9.39 -34.25 -30.37
CA VAL A 135 -8.79 -34.71 -31.63
C VAL A 135 -7.84 -35.91 -31.40
N SER A 136 -7.10 -35.92 -30.30
CA SER A 136 -6.20 -37.02 -29.94
C SER A 136 -6.96 -38.29 -29.55
N GLU A 137 -8.12 -38.15 -28.86
CA GLU A 137 -9.01 -39.28 -28.56
C GLU A 137 -9.59 -39.90 -29.82
N GLU A 138 -10.14 -39.10 -30.74
CA GLU A 138 -10.65 -39.55 -32.00
C GLU A 138 -9.58 -40.31 -32.82
N ARG A 139 -8.34 -39.76 -32.85
CA ARG A 139 -7.21 -40.37 -33.52
C ARG A 139 -6.86 -41.73 -32.90
N TYR A 140 -6.75 -41.82 -31.58
CA TYR A 140 -6.45 -43.05 -30.86
C TYR A 140 -7.51 -44.12 -31.15
N LYS A 141 -8.81 -43.80 -31.05
CA LYS A 141 -9.92 -44.70 -31.35
C LYS A 141 -9.82 -45.25 -32.79
N ARG A 142 -9.53 -44.38 -33.75
CA ARG A 142 -9.40 -44.79 -35.16
C ARG A 142 -8.19 -45.69 -35.39
N ILE A 143 -7.01 -45.35 -34.87
CA ILE A 143 -5.80 -46.16 -35.04
C ILE A 143 -5.96 -47.51 -34.33
N LYS A 144 -6.64 -47.56 -33.19
CA LYS A 144 -6.97 -48.81 -32.50
C LYS A 144 -7.77 -49.77 -33.39
N VAL A 145 -8.84 -49.28 -34.01
CA VAL A 145 -9.64 -50.08 -34.97
C VAL A 145 -8.79 -50.51 -36.16
N GLN A 146 -7.99 -49.64 -36.75
CA GLN A 146 -7.09 -49.97 -37.87
C GLN A 146 -6.05 -51.05 -37.49
N ASN A 147 -5.50 -51.01 -36.27
CA ASN A 147 -4.58 -52.03 -35.78
C ASN A 147 -5.26 -53.38 -35.59
N GLU A 148 -6.51 -53.42 -35.10
CA GLU A 148 -7.31 -54.67 -34.97
C GLU A 148 -7.56 -55.33 -36.31
N PHE A 149 -7.71 -54.53 -37.38
CA PHE A 149 -7.87 -55.04 -38.76
C PHE A 149 -6.55 -55.22 -39.52
N GLY A 150 -5.40 -55.04 -38.85
CA GLY A 150 -4.05 -55.18 -39.46
C GLY A 150 -3.63 -54.02 -40.37
N ASN A 151 -4.36 -52.92 -40.42
CA ASN A 151 -4.14 -51.76 -41.27
C ASN A 151 -3.26 -50.65 -40.60
N ALA A 152 -2.90 -50.82 -39.32
CA ALA A 152 -1.98 -50.01 -38.61
C ALA A 152 -1.02 -50.84 -37.76
N SER A 153 0.24 -50.39 -37.60
CA SER A 153 1.26 -51.08 -36.79
C SER A 153 0.99 -50.93 -35.28
N LYS A 154 1.50 -51.84 -34.45
CA LYS A 154 1.50 -51.71 -33.00
C LYS A 154 2.21 -50.46 -32.53
N LEU A 155 3.30 -50.04 -33.24
CA LEU A 155 4.02 -48.80 -32.96
C LEU A 155 3.13 -47.56 -33.17
N ASP A 156 2.24 -47.62 -34.16
CA ASP A 156 1.30 -46.55 -34.45
C ASP A 156 0.27 -46.37 -33.33
N LEU A 157 -0.23 -47.48 -32.80
CA LEU A 157 -1.17 -47.50 -31.70
C LEU A 157 -0.52 -46.93 -30.41
N LEU A 158 0.67 -47.42 -30.06
CA LEU A 158 1.39 -46.95 -28.89
C LEU A 158 1.74 -45.43 -28.98
N SER A 159 2.12 -44.95 -30.17
CA SER A 159 2.38 -43.52 -30.38
C SER A 159 1.11 -42.67 -30.19
N ALA A 160 -0.04 -43.14 -30.67
CA ALA A 160 -1.31 -42.42 -30.46
C ALA A 160 -1.75 -42.42 -29.00
N GLU A 161 -1.48 -43.51 -28.28
CA GLU A 161 -1.74 -43.60 -26.83
C GLU A 161 -0.86 -42.63 -26.02
N ILE A 162 0.43 -42.52 -26.35
CA ILE A 162 1.35 -41.57 -25.74
C ILE A 162 0.87 -40.13 -25.96
N ASP A 163 0.46 -39.80 -27.18
CA ASP A 163 -0.05 -38.46 -27.48
C ASP A 163 -1.32 -38.12 -26.70
N LEU A 164 -2.27 -39.07 -26.63
CA LEU A 164 -3.50 -38.95 -25.85
C LEU A 164 -3.21 -38.72 -24.37
N ASN A 165 -2.34 -39.54 -23.78
CA ASN A 165 -1.96 -39.41 -22.38
C ASN A 165 -1.29 -38.05 -22.10
N LYS A 166 -0.41 -37.59 -23.00
CA LYS A 166 0.23 -36.30 -22.90
C LYS A 166 -0.77 -35.14 -22.96
N ASP A 167 -1.72 -35.18 -23.86
CA ASP A 167 -2.76 -34.16 -23.99
C ASP A 167 -3.70 -34.18 -22.77
N SER A 168 -4.03 -35.37 -22.24
CA SER A 168 -4.78 -35.50 -20.98
C SER A 168 -4.09 -34.84 -19.80
N VAL A 169 -2.78 -35.05 -19.62
CA VAL A 169 -1.98 -34.41 -18.58
C VAL A 169 -1.98 -32.90 -18.75
N ASN A 170 -1.87 -32.40 -19.99
CA ASN A 170 -1.87 -30.96 -20.25
C ASN A 170 -3.21 -30.31 -19.86
N VAL A 171 -4.34 -30.97 -20.13
CA VAL A 171 -5.69 -30.49 -19.73
C VAL A 171 -5.80 -30.43 -18.19
N ILE A 172 -5.40 -31.53 -17.51
CA ILE A 172 -5.45 -31.57 -16.03
C ILE A 172 -4.62 -30.44 -15.41
N ASN A 173 -3.39 -30.25 -15.88
CA ASN A 173 -2.51 -29.18 -15.38
C ASN A 173 -3.09 -27.79 -15.66
N SER A 174 -3.60 -27.55 -16.87
CA SER A 174 -4.21 -26.27 -17.23
C SER A 174 -5.44 -25.94 -16.39
N LYS A 175 -6.26 -26.95 -16.06
CA LYS A 175 -7.41 -26.76 -15.15
C LYS A 175 -6.93 -26.39 -13.75
N TYR A 176 -5.92 -27.07 -13.22
CA TYR A 176 -5.34 -26.77 -11.91
C TYR A 176 -4.78 -25.34 -11.84
N GLU A 177 -4.05 -24.90 -12.88
CA GLU A 177 -3.54 -23.53 -12.97
C GLU A 177 -4.67 -22.49 -12.98
N LEU A 178 -5.75 -22.77 -13.72
CA LEU A 178 -6.93 -21.92 -13.77
C LEU A 178 -7.61 -21.80 -12.41
N ASP A 179 -7.77 -22.92 -11.68
CA ASP A 179 -8.41 -22.93 -10.36
C ASP A 179 -7.58 -22.09 -9.35
N ILE A 180 -6.25 -22.26 -9.33
CA ILE A 180 -5.35 -21.40 -8.52
C ILE A 180 -5.48 -19.92 -8.89
N ALA A 181 -5.54 -19.59 -10.17
CA ALA A 181 -5.65 -18.19 -10.61
C ALA A 181 -7.00 -17.59 -10.17
N LYS A 182 -8.09 -18.37 -10.19
CA LYS A 182 -9.40 -17.96 -9.68
C LYS A 182 -9.36 -17.69 -8.17
N ASP A 183 -8.72 -18.55 -7.38
CA ASP A 183 -8.61 -18.38 -5.93
C ASP A 183 -7.77 -17.14 -5.57
N GLN A 184 -6.72 -16.84 -6.34
CA GLN A 184 -5.97 -15.60 -6.17
C GLN A 184 -6.82 -14.36 -6.43
N LEU A 185 -7.71 -14.39 -7.43
CA LEU A 185 -8.62 -13.25 -7.68
C LEU A 185 -9.61 -13.07 -6.54
N LYS A 186 -10.18 -14.15 -5.99
CA LYS A 186 -11.06 -14.10 -4.82
C LYS A 186 -10.36 -13.45 -3.64
N LEU A 187 -9.10 -13.84 -3.38
CA LEU A 187 -8.28 -13.25 -2.31
C LEU A 187 -8.05 -11.74 -2.52
N ILE A 188 -7.71 -11.31 -3.75
CA ILE A 188 -7.50 -9.88 -4.05
C ILE A 188 -8.78 -9.08 -3.85
N LEU A 189 -9.93 -9.62 -4.28
CA LEU A 189 -11.23 -8.96 -4.18
C LEU A 189 -11.82 -9.02 -2.77
N ASN A 190 -11.34 -9.95 -1.94
CA ASN A 190 -11.92 -10.28 -0.63
C ASN A 190 -13.44 -10.53 -0.73
N THR A 191 -13.82 -11.38 -1.68
CA THR A 191 -15.23 -11.66 -1.99
C THR A 191 -15.38 -13.15 -2.27
N GLU A 192 -16.42 -13.76 -1.74
CA GLU A 192 -16.81 -15.12 -2.08
C GLU A 192 -17.46 -15.11 -3.49
N LEU A 193 -16.73 -15.58 -4.47
CA LEU A 193 -17.23 -15.86 -5.82
C LEU A 193 -17.46 -17.36 -5.94
N ASN A 194 -18.47 -17.74 -6.71
CA ASN A 194 -18.69 -19.15 -7.05
C ASN A 194 -17.43 -19.71 -7.75
N ASP A 195 -17.04 -20.96 -7.48
CA ASP A 195 -15.85 -21.58 -8.06
C ASP A 195 -15.91 -21.67 -9.59
N ASP A 196 -17.10 -21.79 -10.14
CA ASP A 196 -17.34 -21.92 -11.59
C ASP A 196 -17.49 -20.58 -12.32
N PHE A 197 -17.11 -19.44 -11.70
CA PHE A 197 -17.21 -18.18 -12.41
C PHE A 197 -16.32 -18.15 -13.67
N ILE A 198 -16.80 -17.47 -14.69
CA ILE A 198 -16.10 -17.24 -15.96
C ILE A 198 -15.87 -15.76 -16.11
N VAL A 199 -14.66 -15.36 -16.54
CA VAL A 199 -14.36 -13.99 -16.91
C VAL A 199 -14.57 -13.79 -18.41
N ASP A 200 -14.96 -12.57 -18.80
CA ASP A 200 -15.04 -12.22 -20.21
C ASP A 200 -13.62 -12.14 -20.81
N ASN A 201 -13.41 -12.84 -21.91
CA ASN A 201 -12.14 -12.86 -22.65
C ASN A 201 -12.03 -11.78 -23.71
N GLN A 202 -13.06 -10.94 -23.90
CA GLN A 202 -13.01 -9.83 -24.83
C GLN A 202 -12.12 -8.71 -24.27
N VAL A 203 -11.04 -8.40 -24.96
CA VAL A 203 -10.10 -7.35 -24.59
C VAL A 203 -10.26 -6.16 -25.53
N GLN A 204 -10.77 -5.07 -24.99
CA GLN A 204 -10.79 -3.79 -25.71
C GLN A 204 -9.50 -3.03 -25.40
N ILE A 205 -8.69 -2.81 -26.40
CA ILE A 205 -7.42 -2.09 -26.30
C ILE A 205 -7.59 -0.76 -27.03
N ASN A 206 -7.24 0.34 -26.37
CA ASN A 206 -7.16 1.63 -27.06
C ASN A 206 -5.87 1.63 -27.90
N THR A 207 -6.01 1.62 -29.22
CA THR A 207 -4.85 1.56 -30.15
C THR A 207 -4.22 2.91 -30.45
N ASN A 208 -4.81 4.01 -29.95
CA ASN A 208 -4.44 5.40 -30.32
C ASN A 208 -3.91 6.22 -29.13
N LEU A 209 -3.15 5.60 -28.22
CA LEU A 209 -2.54 6.33 -27.12
C LEU A 209 -1.45 7.30 -27.64
N ASN A 210 -1.56 8.56 -27.23
CA ASN A 210 -0.60 9.59 -27.62
C ASN A 210 0.50 9.73 -26.56
N TYR A 211 1.75 9.46 -26.97
CA TYR A 211 2.93 9.58 -26.09
C TYR A 211 3.03 10.95 -25.43
N ASN A 212 2.98 12.03 -26.24
CA ASN A 212 3.20 13.39 -25.76
C ASN A 212 2.09 13.87 -24.80
N GLU A 213 0.87 13.41 -24.99
CA GLU A 213 -0.25 13.75 -24.09
C GLU A 213 -0.07 13.08 -22.72
N LEU A 214 0.25 11.80 -22.69
CA LEU A 214 0.46 11.05 -21.44
C LEU A 214 1.70 11.53 -20.69
N ASP A 215 2.79 11.81 -21.41
CA ASP A 215 4.06 12.28 -20.84
C ASP A 215 3.88 13.63 -20.10
N LYS A 216 3.18 14.59 -20.72
CA LYS A 216 2.89 15.88 -20.06
C LYS A 216 2.11 15.76 -18.76
N GLN A 217 1.29 14.73 -18.62
CA GLN A 217 0.45 14.53 -17.43
C GLN A 217 1.20 13.90 -16.26
N ILE A 218 2.35 13.24 -16.51
CA ILE A 218 3.13 12.55 -15.46
C ILE A 218 3.55 13.53 -14.36
N ALA A 219 4.05 14.69 -14.72
CA ALA A 219 4.62 15.65 -13.79
C ALA A 219 3.60 16.14 -12.74
N ASP A 220 2.35 16.29 -13.14
CA ASP A 220 1.30 16.88 -12.32
C ASP A 220 0.40 15.85 -11.65
N ASN A 221 0.21 14.67 -12.26
CA ASN A 221 -0.81 13.73 -11.83
C ASN A 221 -0.24 12.41 -11.25
N ASN A 222 1.07 12.15 -11.40
CA ASN A 222 1.64 10.91 -10.89
C ASN A 222 1.69 10.91 -9.36
N ASN A 223 0.96 9.99 -8.72
CA ASN A 223 0.82 9.94 -7.28
C ASN A 223 2.15 9.68 -6.53
N ASN A 224 3.16 9.04 -7.14
CA ASN A 224 4.49 8.90 -6.51
C ASN A 224 5.23 10.24 -6.45
N ILE A 225 5.10 11.09 -7.48
CA ILE A 225 5.66 12.44 -7.51
C ILE A 225 4.98 13.30 -6.45
N ILE A 226 3.64 13.28 -6.41
CA ILE A 226 2.84 14.04 -5.44
C ILE A 226 3.16 13.60 -4.00
N PHE A 227 3.30 12.31 -3.76
CA PHE A 227 3.68 11.75 -2.46
C PHE A 227 5.03 12.30 -1.98
N GLN A 228 6.05 12.28 -2.84
CA GLN A 228 7.38 12.82 -2.50
C GLN A 228 7.36 14.33 -2.31
N GLN A 229 6.53 15.08 -3.04
CA GLN A 229 6.34 16.52 -2.82
C GLN A 229 5.78 16.81 -1.43
N TYR A 230 4.81 16.01 -0.94
CA TYR A 230 4.31 16.16 0.43
C TYR A 230 5.37 15.85 1.49
N LEU A 231 6.25 14.87 1.26
CA LEU A 231 7.39 14.61 2.17
C LEU A 231 8.31 15.80 2.27
N ILE A 232 8.63 16.48 1.14
CA ILE A 232 9.42 17.71 1.14
C ILE A 232 8.71 18.80 1.93
N GLU A 233 7.41 18.98 1.74
CA GLU A 233 6.64 20.00 2.45
C GLU A 233 6.59 19.74 3.97
N ILE A 234 6.43 18.48 4.38
CA ILE A 234 6.46 18.07 5.79
C ILE A 234 7.84 18.39 6.39
N ALA A 235 8.93 18.01 5.73
CA ALA A 235 10.29 18.30 6.20
C ALA A 235 10.55 19.81 6.32
N LYS A 236 10.04 20.64 5.39
CA LYS A 236 10.09 22.10 5.50
C LYS A 236 9.32 22.62 6.72
N LYS A 237 8.18 22.02 7.06
CA LYS A 237 7.42 22.38 8.27
C LYS A 237 8.14 21.97 9.55
N ASP A 238 8.76 20.77 9.57
CA ASP A 238 9.58 20.34 10.70
C ASP A 238 10.74 21.30 10.97
N LYS A 239 11.47 21.70 9.92
CA LYS A 239 12.51 22.73 10.02
C LYS A 239 11.95 24.03 10.58
N LYS A 240 10.76 24.47 10.13
CA LYS A 240 10.13 25.70 10.61
C LYS A 240 9.70 25.60 12.06
N ILE A 241 9.11 24.48 12.50
CA ILE A 241 8.74 24.21 13.90
C ILE A 241 9.99 24.33 14.80
N ASN A 242 11.10 23.70 14.41
CA ASN A 242 12.35 23.82 15.18
C ASN A 242 12.91 25.24 15.17
N SER A 243 12.81 25.96 14.04
CA SER A 243 13.31 27.36 13.97
C SER A 243 12.55 28.33 14.89
N VAL A 244 11.22 28.14 15.02
CA VAL A 244 10.40 29.01 15.88
C VAL A 244 10.40 28.60 17.34
N SER A 245 11.00 27.47 17.72
CA SER A 245 11.16 27.06 19.13
C SER A 245 12.07 27.96 19.96
N ILE A 246 12.76 28.92 19.33
CA ILE A 246 13.49 30.02 20.01
C ILE A 246 12.53 31.01 20.66
N LEU A 247 11.29 31.12 20.22
CA LEU A 247 10.32 32.04 20.76
C LEU A 247 9.89 31.65 22.17
N PRO A 248 9.52 32.60 23.04
CA PRO A 248 9.07 32.30 24.38
C PRO A 248 7.77 31.49 24.38
N LYS A 249 7.49 30.86 25.51
CA LYS A 249 6.23 30.14 25.78
C LYS A 249 5.57 30.79 26.98
N VAL A 250 4.23 30.88 26.93
CA VAL A 250 3.42 31.42 27.99
C VAL A 250 2.31 30.46 28.30
N ASN A 251 2.30 29.89 29.48
CA ASN A 251 1.29 28.96 29.99
C ASN A 251 0.49 29.63 31.12
N PHE A 252 -0.80 29.51 31.10
CA PHE A 252 -1.67 29.78 32.21
C PHE A 252 -2.07 28.47 32.90
N SER A 253 -1.95 28.42 34.24
CA SER A 253 -2.42 27.29 35.03
C SER A 253 -3.23 27.82 36.22
N ALA A 254 -4.28 27.16 36.55
CA ALA A 254 -5.09 27.41 37.76
C ALA A 254 -5.42 26.07 38.42
N GLN A 255 -5.23 25.99 39.71
CA GLN A 255 -5.56 24.79 40.49
C GLN A 255 -6.42 25.15 41.68
N TYR A 256 -7.47 24.35 41.90
CA TYR A 256 -8.26 24.38 43.12
C TYR A 256 -8.00 23.06 43.86
N GLY A 257 -7.46 23.16 45.08
CA GLY A 257 -6.99 21.98 45.77
C GLY A 257 -7.08 22.05 47.27
N TYR A 258 -7.14 20.87 47.86
CA TYR A 258 -7.04 20.58 49.28
C TYR A 258 -5.67 19.99 49.58
N ASN A 259 -5.00 20.50 50.61
CA ASN A 259 -3.78 19.96 51.15
C ASN A 259 -3.91 19.78 52.66
N ASN A 260 -3.59 18.58 53.16
CA ASN A 260 -3.48 18.30 54.59
C ASN A 260 -2.09 17.78 54.87
N THR A 261 -1.33 18.49 55.72
CA THR A 261 -0.01 18.12 56.16
C THR A 261 -0.04 17.88 57.67
N GLU A 262 0.22 16.67 58.11
CA GLU A 262 0.42 16.31 59.52
C GLU A 262 1.89 16.03 59.74
N SER A 263 2.48 16.56 60.83
CA SER A 263 3.89 16.36 61.20
C SER A 263 4.04 16.37 62.70
N ASN A 264 4.82 15.42 63.25
CA ASN A 264 5.09 15.32 64.70
C ASN A 264 6.30 16.17 65.16
N THR A 265 7.08 16.68 64.20
CA THR A 265 8.32 17.45 64.50
C THR A 265 8.20 18.92 64.07
N SER A 266 7.11 19.38 63.45
CA SER A 266 6.86 20.76 63.06
C SER A 266 6.18 21.53 64.18
N LEU A 267 6.41 22.88 64.22
CA LEU A 267 5.65 23.78 65.10
C LEU A 267 4.17 23.78 64.78
N ILE A 268 3.77 23.45 63.58
CA ILE A 268 2.38 23.24 63.17
C ILE A 268 2.20 21.75 62.95
N LEU A 269 1.51 21.10 63.87
CA LEU A 269 1.29 19.62 63.86
C LEU A 269 0.27 19.19 62.81
N ASP A 270 -0.71 20.01 62.48
CA ASP A 270 -1.76 19.75 61.47
C ASP A 270 -2.08 21.05 60.73
N GLN A 271 -1.87 21.03 59.42
CA GLN A 271 -2.17 22.17 58.55
C GLN A 271 -3.09 21.73 57.42
N LYS A 272 -4.31 22.27 57.38
CA LYS A 272 -5.29 22.06 56.33
C LYS A 272 -5.45 23.35 55.53
N SER A 273 -5.32 23.23 54.22
CA SER A 273 -5.55 24.33 53.30
C SER A 273 -6.48 23.91 52.16
N LEU A 274 -7.37 24.78 51.80
CA LEU A 274 -8.26 24.64 50.64
C LEU A 274 -8.28 25.98 49.93
N GLY A 275 -7.94 26.01 48.65
CA GLY A 275 -7.87 27.29 47.96
C GLY A 275 -7.69 27.17 46.45
N LEU A 276 -7.86 28.32 45.79
CA LEU A 276 -7.61 28.52 44.37
C LEU A 276 -6.25 29.24 44.21
N THR A 277 -5.38 28.64 43.39
CA THR A 277 -4.10 29.27 43.03
C THR A 277 -4.06 29.33 41.52
N GLY A 278 -3.74 30.52 40.98
CA GLY A 278 -3.54 30.73 39.56
C GLY A 278 -2.14 31.33 39.30
N PHE A 279 -1.49 30.88 38.24
CA PHE A 279 -0.19 31.42 37.84
C PHE A 279 -0.03 31.41 36.31
N ILE A 280 0.74 32.40 35.85
CA ILE A 280 1.21 32.48 34.45
C ILE A 280 2.70 32.15 34.48
N ASN A 281 3.03 31.09 33.74
CA ASN A 281 4.41 30.68 33.58
C ASN A 281 4.95 31.17 32.23
N PHE A 282 5.98 32.00 32.28
CA PHE A 282 6.74 32.49 31.12
C PHE A 282 8.08 31.74 31.07
N SER A 283 8.37 31.07 29.97
CA SER A 283 9.67 30.43 29.75
C SER A 283 10.27 30.83 28.42
N TRP A 284 11.55 31.16 28.42
CA TRP A 284 12.28 31.53 27.23
C TRP A 284 13.71 31.00 27.26
N ASP A 285 13.98 30.04 26.40
CA ASP A 285 15.30 29.44 26.23
C ASP A 285 16.15 30.29 25.30
N ILE A 286 16.84 31.30 25.87
CA ILE A 286 17.65 32.27 25.12
C ILE A 286 18.88 31.61 24.49
N PHE A 287 19.49 30.64 25.20
CA PHE A 287 20.69 29.92 24.76
C PHE A 287 20.60 28.45 25.16
N ASP A 288 20.82 27.58 24.19
CA ASP A 288 20.72 26.11 24.32
C ASP A 288 22.01 25.37 23.93
N GLY A 289 23.18 26.07 24.05
CA GLY A 289 24.45 25.49 23.64
C GLY A 289 24.60 25.26 22.14
N LEU A 290 23.88 26.01 21.29
CA LEU A 290 23.83 25.87 19.82
C LEU A 290 23.12 24.60 19.31
N ALA A 291 22.47 23.81 20.18
CA ALA A 291 21.81 22.58 19.83
C ALA A 291 20.72 22.78 18.73
N ARG A 292 19.88 23.81 18.92
CA ARG A 292 18.83 24.18 17.96
C ARG A 292 19.37 24.49 16.57
N ARG A 293 20.52 25.22 16.52
CA ARG A 293 21.18 25.56 15.25
C ARG A 293 21.62 24.28 14.51
N LYS A 294 22.22 23.33 15.23
CA LYS A 294 22.67 22.06 14.64
C LYS A 294 21.49 21.20 14.17
N VAL A 295 20.43 21.14 14.96
CA VAL A 295 19.19 20.44 14.55
C VAL A 295 18.59 21.10 13.30
N THR A 296 18.55 22.45 13.23
CA THR A 296 18.06 23.16 12.03
C THR A 296 18.91 22.86 10.79
N GLN A 297 20.25 22.77 10.94
CA GLN A 297 21.13 22.36 9.84
C GLN A 297 20.83 20.93 9.36
N ASN A 298 20.66 19.98 10.29
CA ASN A 298 20.30 18.60 9.94
C ASN A 298 18.94 18.51 9.24
N MET A 299 17.95 19.27 9.69
CA MET A 299 16.64 19.35 9.03
C MET A 299 16.73 19.98 7.62
N GLN A 300 17.66 20.93 7.41
CA GLN A 300 17.91 21.47 6.07
C GLN A 300 18.48 20.39 5.14
N ILE A 301 19.46 19.61 5.61
CA ILE A 301 20.03 18.48 4.86
C ILE A 301 18.94 17.46 4.52
N GLN A 302 18.01 17.20 5.45
CA GLN A 302 16.87 16.30 5.19
C GLN A 302 15.95 16.83 4.07
N VAL A 303 15.69 18.15 4.04
CA VAL A 303 14.92 18.77 2.94
C VAL A 303 15.65 18.59 1.59
N GLU A 304 16.97 18.83 1.57
CA GLU A 304 17.80 18.65 0.37
C GLU A 304 17.82 17.20 -0.11
N SER A 305 17.95 16.24 0.83
CA SER A 305 17.87 14.81 0.52
C SER A 305 16.52 14.43 -0.11
N ASN A 306 15.41 14.91 0.44
CA ASN A 306 14.09 14.67 -0.11
C ASN A 306 13.89 15.29 -1.52
N ILE A 307 14.56 16.42 -1.81
CA ILE A 307 14.54 17.04 -3.15
C ILE A 307 15.34 16.18 -4.16
N LEU A 308 16.50 15.67 -3.75
CA LEU A 308 17.27 14.73 -4.59
C LEU A 308 16.49 13.44 -4.87
N GLU A 309 15.79 12.93 -3.86
CA GLU A 309 14.92 11.76 -4.01
C GLU A 309 13.76 12.01 -4.98
N LEU A 310 13.14 13.21 -4.94
CA LEU A 310 12.16 13.61 -5.94
C LEU A 310 12.73 13.57 -7.37
N THR A 311 13.96 14.02 -7.54
CA THR A 311 14.65 13.99 -8.84
C THR A 311 14.87 12.55 -9.30
N ALA A 312 15.33 11.68 -8.42
CA ALA A 312 15.52 10.25 -8.70
C ALA A 312 14.20 9.55 -9.06
N ILE A 313 13.12 9.85 -8.34
CA ILE A 313 11.77 9.33 -8.61
C ILE A 313 11.30 9.78 -10.00
N LYS A 314 11.45 11.05 -10.34
CA LYS A 314 11.08 11.56 -11.68
C LYS A 314 11.83 10.84 -12.79
N GLN A 315 13.14 10.65 -12.66
CA GLN A 315 13.94 9.90 -13.63
C GLN A 315 13.50 8.44 -13.77
N LYS A 316 13.21 7.78 -12.63
CA LYS A 316 12.72 6.39 -12.61
C LYS A 316 11.36 6.28 -13.32
N ILE A 317 10.43 7.17 -13.03
CA ILE A 317 9.09 7.19 -13.65
C ILE A 317 9.20 7.45 -15.16
N GLN A 318 10.05 8.39 -15.57
CA GLN A 318 10.27 8.67 -17.00
C GLN A 318 10.83 7.45 -17.74
N LYS A 319 11.80 6.76 -17.15
CA LYS A 319 12.33 5.51 -17.70
C LYS A 319 11.26 4.42 -17.81
N GLU A 320 10.47 4.25 -16.74
CA GLU A 320 9.37 3.26 -16.69
C GLU A 320 8.31 3.59 -17.75
N PHE A 321 7.93 4.85 -17.90
CA PHE A 321 6.99 5.31 -18.90
C PHE A 321 7.48 5.01 -20.32
N ASN A 322 8.73 5.37 -20.65
CA ASN A 322 9.31 5.12 -21.97
C ASN A 322 9.32 3.62 -22.30
N SER A 323 9.75 2.78 -21.36
CA SER A 323 9.81 1.33 -21.57
C SER A 323 8.41 0.72 -21.71
N THR A 324 7.44 1.19 -20.92
CA THR A 324 6.04 0.72 -20.98
C THR A 324 5.37 1.15 -22.29
N PHE A 325 5.64 2.38 -22.77
CA PHE A 325 5.11 2.85 -24.05
C PHE A 325 5.69 2.05 -25.22
N GLN A 326 6.99 1.75 -25.20
CA GLN A 326 7.62 0.88 -26.19
C GLN A 326 7.00 -0.52 -26.19
N GLN A 327 6.79 -1.11 -25.00
CA GLN A 327 6.15 -2.42 -24.86
C GLN A 327 4.71 -2.38 -25.41
N TYR A 328 3.93 -1.35 -25.08
CA TYR A 328 2.59 -1.16 -25.62
C TYR A 328 2.59 -1.07 -27.15
N SER A 329 3.40 -0.19 -27.74
CA SER A 329 3.48 0.00 -29.20
C SER A 329 3.93 -1.27 -29.92
N ASN A 330 4.92 -1.97 -29.37
CA ASN A 330 5.37 -3.26 -29.91
C ASN A 330 4.26 -4.32 -29.86
N SER A 331 3.55 -4.39 -28.72
CA SER A 331 2.44 -5.35 -28.58
C SER A 331 1.32 -5.09 -29.58
N ILE A 332 0.93 -3.83 -29.80
CA ILE A 332 -0.08 -3.44 -30.82
C ILE A 332 0.35 -3.89 -32.22
N ASN A 333 1.60 -3.62 -32.61
CA ASN A 333 2.11 -4.04 -33.92
C ASN A 333 2.13 -5.56 -34.10
N LEU A 334 2.46 -6.30 -33.02
CA LEU A 334 2.51 -7.76 -33.07
C LEU A 334 1.14 -8.40 -33.10
N ILE A 335 0.10 -7.79 -32.53
CA ILE A 335 -1.29 -8.32 -32.54
C ILE A 335 -1.75 -8.53 -33.99
N GLU A 336 -1.52 -7.59 -34.90
CA GLU A 336 -1.94 -7.72 -36.30
C GLU A 336 -1.20 -8.83 -37.05
N ILE A 337 0.06 -9.09 -36.68
CA ILE A 337 0.84 -10.22 -37.22
C ILE A 337 0.31 -11.53 -36.69
N GLU A 338 0.06 -11.63 -35.37
CA GLU A 338 -0.41 -12.86 -34.73
C GLU A 338 -1.87 -13.21 -35.16
N LYS A 339 -2.72 -12.24 -35.43
CA LYS A 339 -4.04 -12.48 -36.03
C LYS A 339 -3.93 -13.16 -37.40
N ARG A 340 -3.02 -12.68 -38.24
CA ARG A 340 -2.77 -13.31 -39.55
C ARG A 340 -2.15 -14.72 -39.40
N ASN A 341 -1.24 -14.90 -38.48
CA ASN A 341 -0.63 -16.20 -38.16
C ASN A 341 -1.72 -17.19 -37.70
N GLN A 342 -2.59 -16.80 -36.78
CA GLN A 342 -3.68 -17.63 -36.33
C GLN A 342 -4.60 -18.04 -37.49
N ALA A 343 -5.06 -17.09 -38.31
CA ALA A 343 -5.92 -17.37 -39.44
C ALA A 343 -5.27 -18.32 -40.46
N THR A 344 -3.94 -18.21 -40.65
CA THR A 344 -3.18 -19.09 -41.52
C THR A 344 -3.04 -20.48 -40.92
N SER A 345 -2.72 -20.58 -39.62
CA SER A 345 -2.60 -21.85 -38.89
C SER A 345 -3.94 -22.61 -38.82
N GLU A 346 -5.06 -21.89 -38.68
CA GLU A 346 -6.41 -22.52 -38.76
C GLU A 346 -6.66 -23.16 -40.13
N LYS A 347 -6.41 -22.42 -41.21
CA LYS A 347 -6.57 -23.01 -42.58
C LYS A 347 -5.62 -24.17 -42.83
N PHE A 348 -4.38 -24.06 -42.33
CA PHE A 348 -3.40 -25.13 -42.46
C PHE A 348 -3.86 -26.40 -41.71
N PHE A 349 -4.33 -26.24 -40.48
CA PHE A 349 -4.83 -27.34 -39.65
C PHE A 349 -6.05 -28.02 -40.29
N GLU A 350 -7.04 -27.28 -40.80
CA GLU A 350 -8.22 -27.85 -41.45
C GLU A 350 -7.80 -28.69 -42.67
N ARG A 351 -6.91 -28.19 -43.51
CA ARG A 351 -6.39 -28.97 -44.66
C ARG A 351 -5.59 -30.19 -44.22
N ALA A 352 -4.75 -30.06 -43.21
CA ALA A 352 -3.98 -31.16 -42.66
C ALA A 352 -4.90 -32.26 -42.09
N LYS A 353 -6.01 -31.85 -41.45
CA LYS A 353 -7.05 -32.77 -40.94
C LYS A 353 -7.70 -33.56 -42.05
N GLU A 354 -8.12 -32.90 -43.13
CA GLU A 354 -8.72 -33.57 -44.32
C GLU A 354 -7.74 -34.55 -44.95
N GLN A 355 -6.49 -34.14 -45.22
CA GLN A 355 -5.47 -35.01 -45.82
C GLN A 355 -5.10 -36.20 -44.93
N PHE A 356 -5.05 -36.00 -43.62
CA PHE A 356 -4.78 -37.07 -42.68
C PHE A 356 -5.90 -38.10 -42.68
N TYR A 357 -7.17 -37.68 -42.72
CA TYR A 357 -8.32 -38.60 -42.83
C TYR A 357 -8.38 -39.37 -44.16
N GLN A 358 -7.83 -38.81 -45.22
CA GLN A 358 -7.67 -39.46 -46.52
C GLN A 358 -6.44 -40.39 -46.62
N GLY A 359 -5.60 -40.41 -45.55
CA GLY A 359 -4.37 -41.20 -45.55
C GLY A 359 -3.20 -40.57 -46.36
N GLN A 360 -3.33 -39.31 -46.77
CA GLN A 360 -2.37 -38.58 -47.60
C GLN A 360 -1.33 -37.80 -46.79
N LEU A 361 -1.55 -37.61 -45.46
CA LEU A 361 -0.65 -36.90 -44.58
C LEU A 361 -0.09 -37.83 -43.50
N SER A 362 1.20 -37.68 -43.17
CA SER A 362 1.81 -38.42 -42.07
C SER A 362 1.24 -37.99 -40.70
N ARG A 363 1.31 -38.88 -39.71
CA ARG A 363 0.87 -38.59 -38.33
C ARG A 363 1.66 -37.45 -37.68
N ASN A 364 2.96 -37.43 -37.95
CA ASN A 364 3.83 -36.41 -37.40
C ASN A 364 3.48 -35.01 -37.93
N ASP A 365 3.19 -34.92 -39.23
CA ASP A 365 2.82 -33.67 -39.88
C ASP A 365 1.43 -33.19 -39.40
N PHE A 366 0.48 -34.11 -39.20
CA PHE A 366 -0.81 -33.76 -38.60
C PHE A 366 -0.67 -33.27 -37.16
N ARG A 367 0.16 -33.95 -36.35
CA ARG A 367 0.47 -33.47 -34.96
C ARG A 367 1.14 -32.11 -34.95
N LEU A 368 2.05 -31.84 -35.87
CA LEU A 368 2.68 -30.55 -36.02
C LEU A 368 1.65 -29.45 -36.31
N ALA A 369 0.73 -29.69 -37.24
CA ALA A 369 -0.34 -28.73 -37.55
C ALA A 369 -1.26 -28.43 -36.33
N GLN A 370 -1.56 -29.44 -35.50
CA GLN A 370 -2.31 -29.29 -34.25
C GLN A 370 -1.57 -28.38 -33.25
N VAL A 371 -0.28 -28.64 -33.03
CA VAL A 371 0.56 -27.87 -32.09
C VAL A 371 0.71 -26.44 -32.57
N ASP A 372 0.95 -26.23 -33.88
CA ASP A 372 1.09 -24.90 -34.48
C ASP A 372 -0.18 -24.06 -34.33
N LEU A 373 -1.37 -24.65 -34.51
CA LEU A 373 -2.63 -23.97 -34.27
C LEU A 373 -2.80 -23.55 -32.79
N SER A 374 -2.54 -24.49 -31.85
CA SER A 374 -2.60 -24.21 -30.43
C SER A 374 -1.62 -23.08 -30.03
N MET A 375 -0.37 -23.14 -30.53
CA MET A 375 0.62 -22.10 -30.26
C MET A 375 0.22 -20.75 -30.84
N SER A 376 -0.34 -20.68 -32.05
CA SER A 376 -0.73 -19.42 -32.68
C SER A 376 -1.88 -18.73 -31.92
N LYS A 377 -2.90 -19.50 -31.49
CA LYS A 377 -4.00 -19.02 -30.64
C LYS A 377 -3.48 -18.47 -29.31
N ASN A 378 -2.60 -19.21 -28.62
CA ASN A 378 -2.02 -18.80 -27.35
C ASN A 378 -1.15 -17.53 -27.48
N LYS A 379 -0.35 -17.41 -28.55
CA LYS A 379 0.46 -16.20 -28.79
C LYS A 379 -0.39 -14.96 -29.01
N LEU A 380 -1.45 -15.04 -29.80
CA LEU A 380 -2.35 -13.90 -30.00
C LEU A 380 -2.98 -13.45 -28.68
N ASN A 381 -3.51 -14.37 -27.87
CA ASN A 381 -4.10 -14.04 -26.57
C ASN A 381 -3.08 -13.39 -25.65
N GLN A 382 -1.86 -13.95 -25.57
CA GLN A 382 -0.77 -13.37 -24.77
C GLN A 382 -0.44 -11.95 -25.20
N ARG A 383 -0.38 -11.66 -26.51
CA ARG A 383 -0.13 -10.30 -27.04
C ARG A 383 -1.23 -9.33 -26.67
N MET A 384 -2.49 -9.74 -26.79
CA MET A 384 -3.64 -8.91 -26.44
C MET A 384 -3.65 -8.54 -24.95
N TYR A 385 -3.44 -9.49 -24.06
CA TYR A 385 -3.39 -9.22 -22.62
C TYR A 385 -2.16 -8.39 -22.24
N SER A 386 -1.00 -8.65 -22.84
CA SER A 386 0.21 -7.85 -22.60
C SER A 386 0.01 -6.40 -23.03
N ALA A 387 -0.63 -6.14 -24.18
CA ALA A 387 -0.94 -4.80 -24.64
C ALA A 387 -1.90 -4.09 -23.67
N LYS A 388 -2.93 -4.78 -23.18
CA LYS A 388 -3.88 -4.20 -22.22
C LYS A 388 -3.24 -3.86 -20.88
N ILE A 389 -2.41 -4.73 -20.35
CA ILE A 389 -1.67 -4.44 -19.11
C ILE A 389 -0.70 -3.28 -19.29
N ALA A 390 -0.03 -3.17 -20.45
CA ALA A 390 0.82 -2.02 -20.76
C ALA A 390 0.00 -0.72 -20.84
N GLU A 391 -1.16 -0.73 -21.51
CA GLU A 391 -2.12 0.38 -21.56
C GLU A 391 -2.51 0.84 -20.13
N LEU A 392 -2.94 -0.08 -19.25
CA LEU A 392 -3.32 0.24 -17.88
C LEU A 392 -2.15 0.82 -17.07
N ASN A 393 -0.93 0.31 -17.27
CA ASN A 393 0.27 0.87 -16.63
C ASN A 393 0.59 2.27 -17.16
N LEU A 394 0.36 2.59 -18.43
CA LEU A 394 0.50 3.94 -18.97
C LEU A 394 -0.50 4.91 -18.31
N TYR A 395 -1.76 4.49 -18.12
CA TYR A 395 -2.75 5.28 -17.37
C TYR A 395 -2.35 5.45 -15.90
N ARG A 396 -1.77 4.44 -15.26
CA ARG A 396 -1.24 4.56 -13.90
C ARG A 396 -0.10 5.58 -13.81
N LEU A 397 0.86 5.49 -14.73
CA LEU A 397 2.02 6.40 -14.74
C LEU A 397 1.60 7.85 -15.03
N SER A 398 0.58 8.06 -15.87
CA SER A 398 0.00 9.38 -16.13
C SER A 398 -1.03 9.85 -15.08
N GLY A 399 -1.29 9.05 -14.02
CA GLY A 399 -2.22 9.38 -12.94
C GLY A 399 -3.70 9.29 -13.30
N LYS A 400 -4.04 8.64 -14.43
CA LYS A 400 -5.43 8.55 -14.94
C LYS A 400 -6.11 7.20 -14.72
N ILE A 401 -5.45 6.25 -14.10
CA ILE A 401 -5.99 4.87 -14.00
C ILE A 401 -7.29 4.82 -13.21
N LEU A 402 -7.42 5.62 -12.16
CA LEU A 402 -8.63 5.65 -11.33
C LEU A 402 -9.82 6.33 -12.03
N ASP A 403 -9.59 7.15 -13.06
CA ASP A 403 -10.63 7.78 -13.85
C ASP A 403 -11.25 6.81 -14.85
N GLN A 404 -10.52 5.76 -15.24
CA GLN A 404 -11.01 4.71 -16.15
C GLN A 404 -11.98 3.74 -15.44
N THR A 405 -12.13 3.84 -14.11
CA THR A 405 -12.98 2.96 -13.30
C THR A 405 -14.32 3.60 -12.90
N LYS A 406 -14.57 4.82 -13.35
CA LYS A 406 -15.86 5.51 -13.22
C LYS A 406 -16.73 5.23 -14.44
#